data_5a73de03ad92753f962f499e0bfcb31d
#
_entry.id   5a73de03ad92753f962f499e0bfcb31d
#
_cell.length_a   1.000
_cell.length_b   1.000
_cell.length_c   1.000
_cell.angle_alpha   90.00
_cell.angle_beta   90.00
_cell.angle_gamma   90.00
#
_symmetry.space_group_name_H-M   'P 1'
#
loop_
_entity.id
_entity.type
_entity.pdbx_description
1 polymer ?
#
loop_
_entity_poly.entity_id
_entity_poly.type
_entity_poly.pdbx_seq_one_letter_code
_entity_poly.pdbx_strand_id
1 'polypeptide(L)'
;MTLIDERSEAAPVTIRRLPALDPAIREAITHPLAEASTANNFAFAPRYLALGLDGCGMIDGGLIAQLYWDWMYVEILAVPERLRGKGLGRDLIEQAETIARAEGCRGAWVDTYSFQSPGFYEKLGYRPFGRLPFYPGTEERVFLAKPLDEEAERIMTERGTAL
;
A
#
# COMPACT_ATOMS: atom_id res chain seq x y z
N MET A 1 19.55 59.55 -4.32
CA MET A 1 18.23 58.87 -4.25
C MET A 1 18.51 57.37 -4.17
N THR A 2 18.64 56.88 -2.93
CA THR A 2 19.10 55.55 -2.61
C THR A 2 17.91 54.60 -2.66
N LEU A 3 17.89 53.66 -3.62
CA LEU A 3 16.91 52.60 -3.65
C LEU A 3 17.20 51.62 -2.48
N ILE A 4 16.32 51.63 -1.51
CA ILE A 4 16.36 50.64 -0.43
C ILE A 4 15.81 49.33 -1.02
N ASP A 5 16.69 48.35 -1.18
CA ASP A 5 16.35 46.97 -1.53
C ASP A 5 15.65 46.35 -0.30
N GLU A 6 14.32 46.42 -0.28
CA GLU A 6 13.50 45.71 0.69
C GLU A 6 13.49 44.22 0.34
N ARG A 7 14.59 43.52 0.61
CA ARG A 7 14.52 42.07 0.75
C ARG A 7 13.70 41.77 1.99
N SER A 8 12.43 41.41 1.78
CA SER A 8 11.57 40.84 2.82
C SER A 8 12.31 39.64 3.40
N GLU A 9 12.92 39.83 4.57
CA GLU A 9 13.55 38.78 5.32
C GLU A 9 12.46 37.81 5.78
N ALA A 10 12.30 36.70 5.05
CA ALA A 10 11.32 35.68 5.40
C ALA A 10 11.59 35.19 6.84
N ALA A 11 10.55 35.16 7.64
CA ALA A 11 10.65 34.69 9.02
C ALA A 11 11.34 33.32 9.09
N PRO A 12 12.22 33.07 10.06
CA PRO A 12 12.96 31.83 10.14
C PRO A 12 12.03 30.63 10.27
N VAL A 13 12.24 29.60 9.44
CA VAL A 13 11.47 28.36 9.48
C VAL A 13 11.87 27.56 10.72
N THR A 14 10.90 27.14 11.51
CA THR A 14 11.12 26.36 12.74
C THR A 14 10.36 25.03 12.68
N ILE A 15 10.93 24.01 13.32
CA ILE A 15 10.28 22.69 13.46
C ILE A 15 9.54 22.66 14.79
N ARG A 16 8.27 22.31 14.76
CA ARG A 16 7.45 22.15 15.96
C ARG A 16 6.62 20.87 15.91
N ARG A 17 6.41 20.26 17.06
CA ARG A 17 5.45 19.15 17.19
C ARG A 17 4.03 19.69 17.09
N LEU A 18 3.21 19.05 16.26
CA LEU A 18 1.79 19.37 16.13
C LEU A 18 0.96 18.55 17.14
N PRO A 19 -0.09 19.12 17.74
CA PRO A 19 -0.90 18.44 18.76
C PRO A 19 -1.77 17.33 18.17
N ALA A 20 -2.18 17.47 16.91
CA ALA A 20 -3.00 16.51 16.19
C ALA A 20 -2.69 16.56 14.69
N LEU A 21 -3.10 15.54 13.98
CA LEU A 21 -3.05 15.46 12.53
C LEU A 21 -4.48 15.47 12.00
N ASP A 22 -4.99 16.65 11.65
CA ASP A 22 -6.25 16.80 10.94
C ASP A 22 -6.05 16.77 9.40
N PRO A 23 -7.14 16.70 8.60
CA PRO A 23 -7.05 16.65 7.14
C PRO A 23 -6.30 17.84 6.52
N ALA A 24 -6.49 19.06 7.01
CA ALA A 24 -5.84 20.25 6.47
C ALA A 24 -4.33 20.24 6.74
N ILE A 25 -3.93 19.85 7.94
CA ILE A 25 -2.50 19.66 8.29
C ILE A 25 -1.88 18.54 7.44
N ARG A 26 -2.61 17.44 7.24
CA ARG A 26 -2.15 16.36 6.36
C ARG A 26 -1.92 16.87 4.95
N GLU A 27 -2.88 17.58 4.38
CA GLU A 27 -2.79 18.15 3.03
C GLU A 27 -1.59 19.10 2.92
N ALA A 28 -1.43 20.04 3.86
CA ALA A 28 -0.31 20.97 3.87
C ALA A 28 1.06 20.27 3.92
N ILE A 29 1.18 19.17 4.67
CA ILE A 29 2.42 18.39 4.77
C ILE A 29 2.68 17.59 3.48
N THR A 30 1.64 17.04 2.86
CA THR A 30 1.79 16.19 1.68
C THR A 30 1.88 16.97 0.37
N HIS A 31 1.44 18.22 0.34
CA HIS A 31 1.40 19.06 -0.84
C HIS A 31 2.75 19.16 -1.60
N PRO A 32 3.90 19.45 -0.95
CA PRO A 32 5.18 19.50 -1.65
C PRO A 32 5.58 18.18 -2.30
N LEU A 33 5.20 17.05 -1.68
CA LEU A 33 5.46 15.72 -2.24
C LEU A 33 4.57 15.47 -3.47
N ALA A 34 3.30 15.87 -3.42
CA ALA A 34 2.38 15.76 -4.54
C ALA A 34 2.82 16.61 -5.75
N GLU A 35 3.30 17.84 -5.50
CA GLU A 35 3.87 18.69 -6.54
C GLU A 35 5.11 18.07 -7.19
N ALA A 36 6.05 17.56 -6.38
CA ALA A 36 7.25 16.90 -6.87
C ALA A 36 6.92 15.62 -7.68
N SER A 37 5.96 14.84 -7.23
CA SER A 37 5.49 13.64 -7.95
C SER A 37 4.88 14.00 -9.31
N THR A 38 4.04 15.03 -9.36
CA THR A 38 3.42 15.52 -10.60
C THR A 38 4.46 16.08 -11.56
N ALA A 39 5.45 16.84 -11.07
CA ALA A 39 6.53 17.38 -11.87
C ALA A 39 7.40 16.28 -12.52
N ASN A 40 7.46 15.10 -11.90
CA ASN A 40 8.14 13.92 -12.44
C ASN A 40 7.21 12.98 -13.23
N ASN A 41 6.00 13.40 -13.58
CA ASN A 41 4.98 12.61 -14.28
C ASN A 41 4.47 11.37 -13.51
N PHE A 42 4.58 11.38 -12.18
CA PHE A 42 4.07 10.33 -11.29
C PHE A 42 3.07 10.91 -10.29
N ALA A 43 2.00 11.53 -10.80
CA ALA A 43 0.94 12.04 -9.93
C ALA A 43 0.39 10.93 -9.00
N PHE A 44 0.35 11.20 -7.70
CA PHE A 44 -0.17 10.26 -6.72
C PHE A 44 -1.69 10.39 -6.64
N ALA A 45 -2.40 9.45 -7.25
CA ALA A 45 -3.86 9.39 -7.28
C ALA A 45 -4.34 7.97 -6.96
N PRO A 46 -4.29 7.53 -5.69
CA PRO A 46 -4.70 6.19 -5.31
C PRO A 46 -6.20 5.98 -5.53
N ARG A 47 -6.55 4.83 -6.10
CA ARG A 47 -7.93 4.35 -6.20
C ARG A 47 -8.12 3.22 -5.21
N TYR A 48 -9.26 3.18 -4.54
CA TYR A 48 -9.57 2.13 -3.59
C TYR A 48 -10.40 1.03 -4.25
N LEU A 49 -10.05 -0.21 -3.95
CA LEU A 49 -10.82 -1.40 -4.26
C LEU A 49 -11.31 -2.00 -2.94
N ALA A 50 -12.61 -2.26 -2.84
CA ALA A 50 -13.18 -2.97 -1.71
C ALA A 50 -14.01 -4.16 -2.20
N LEU A 51 -13.75 -5.35 -1.66
CA LEU A 51 -14.50 -6.58 -1.89
C LEU A 51 -15.08 -7.05 -0.56
N GLY A 52 -16.39 -7.15 -0.46
CA GLY A 52 -17.08 -7.54 0.76
C GLY A 52 -17.51 -9.00 0.74
N LEU A 53 -17.40 -9.69 1.86
CA LEU A 53 -18.10 -10.94 2.11
C LEU A 53 -19.52 -10.60 2.57
N ASP A 54 -20.48 -10.72 1.66
CA ASP A 54 -21.88 -10.42 1.93
C ASP A 54 -22.60 -11.66 2.47
N GLY A 55 -23.11 -11.53 3.68
CA GLY A 55 -23.97 -12.51 4.32
C GLY A 55 -25.35 -11.92 4.62
N CYS A 56 -26.35 -12.19 3.78
CA CYS A 56 -27.73 -11.72 3.98
C CYS A 56 -27.86 -10.17 4.04
N GLY A 57 -27.14 -9.45 3.20
CA GLY A 57 -27.21 -7.97 3.12
C GLY A 57 -26.36 -7.24 4.14
N MET A 58 -25.50 -7.93 4.86
CA MET A 58 -24.49 -7.32 5.76
C MET A 58 -23.09 -7.77 5.35
N ILE A 59 -22.19 -6.80 5.26
CA ILE A 59 -20.77 -7.08 5.00
C ILE A 59 -20.13 -7.61 6.29
N ASP A 60 -19.52 -8.78 6.18
CA ASP A 60 -18.90 -9.47 7.29
C ASP A 60 -17.49 -9.92 6.95
N GLY A 61 -16.62 -8.96 6.81
CA GLY A 61 -15.25 -9.13 6.34
C GLY A 61 -15.09 -8.86 4.85
N GLY A 62 -13.88 -9.07 4.34
CA GLY A 62 -13.55 -8.79 2.94
C GLY A 62 -12.11 -8.36 2.73
N LEU A 63 -11.88 -7.62 1.66
CA LEU A 63 -10.58 -7.10 1.26
C LEU A 63 -10.70 -5.61 0.95
N ILE A 64 -9.69 -4.84 1.39
CA ILE A 64 -9.46 -3.46 0.97
C ILE A 64 -8.08 -3.39 0.35
N ALA A 65 -7.99 -2.80 -0.84
CA ALA A 65 -6.73 -2.56 -1.51
C ALA A 65 -6.67 -1.13 -2.07
N GLN A 66 -5.46 -0.64 -2.26
CA GLN A 66 -5.17 0.60 -2.96
C GLN A 66 -4.45 0.28 -4.28
N LEU A 67 -4.94 0.87 -5.36
CA LEU A 67 -4.30 0.81 -6.66
C LEU A 67 -3.73 2.20 -6.96
N TYR A 68 -2.40 2.30 -7.05
CA TYR A 68 -1.74 3.53 -7.44
C TYR A 68 -0.51 3.24 -8.29
N TRP A 69 -0.30 4.08 -9.28
CA TRP A 69 0.60 3.81 -10.38
C TRP A 69 0.26 2.45 -11.02
N ASP A 70 1.20 1.53 -11.07
CA ASP A 70 1.04 0.20 -11.66
C ASP A 70 1.14 -0.94 -10.62
N TRP A 71 0.82 -0.64 -9.34
CA TRP A 71 0.82 -1.63 -8.25
C TRP A 71 -0.46 -1.62 -7.43
N MET A 72 -0.85 -2.80 -6.99
CA MET A 72 -1.90 -2.99 -5.97
C MET A 72 -1.26 -3.25 -4.60
N TYR A 73 -1.65 -2.47 -3.60
CA TYR A 73 -1.35 -2.73 -2.19
C TYR A 73 -2.57 -3.33 -1.51
N VAL A 74 -2.46 -4.56 -1.00
CA VAL A 74 -3.50 -5.18 -0.17
C VAL A 74 -3.35 -4.64 1.25
N GLU A 75 -4.21 -3.71 1.61
CA GLU A 75 -4.18 -3.03 2.91
C GLU A 75 -4.81 -3.89 4.00
N ILE A 76 -5.96 -4.52 3.71
CA ILE A 76 -6.71 -5.34 4.66
C ILE A 76 -7.24 -6.59 3.96
N LEU A 77 -7.08 -7.74 4.60
CA LEU A 77 -7.80 -8.97 4.29
C LEU A 77 -8.34 -9.56 5.59
N ALA A 78 -9.66 -9.60 5.73
CA ALA A 78 -10.32 -10.07 6.93
C ALA A 78 -11.40 -11.11 6.60
N VAL A 79 -11.18 -12.36 7.05
CA VAL A 79 -12.17 -13.43 6.96
C VAL A 79 -12.54 -13.86 8.37
N PRO A 80 -13.80 -13.72 8.78
CA PRO A 80 -14.27 -14.15 10.09
C PRO A 80 -13.95 -15.62 10.35
N GLU A 81 -13.67 -15.97 11.59
CA GLU A 81 -13.24 -17.32 11.96
C GLU A 81 -14.21 -18.41 11.47
N ARG A 82 -15.52 -18.19 11.64
CA ARG A 82 -16.58 -19.11 11.19
C ARG A 82 -16.64 -19.33 9.66
N LEU A 83 -15.99 -18.48 8.89
CA LEU A 83 -15.91 -18.53 7.42
C LEU A 83 -14.55 -19.00 6.92
N ARG A 84 -13.57 -19.19 7.79
CA ARG A 84 -12.25 -19.69 7.42
C ARG A 84 -12.29 -21.14 6.94
N GLY A 85 -11.24 -21.57 6.24
CA GLY A 85 -11.14 -22.92 5.71
C GLY A 85 -12.01 -23.22 4.49
N LYS A 86 -12.80 -22.26 4.00
CA LYS A 86 -13.71 -22.38 2.84
C LYS A 86 -13.16 -21.79 1.55
N GLY A 87 -11.91 -21.34 1.52
CA GLY A 87 -11.28 -20.73 0.35
C GLY A 87 -11.54 -19.24 0.15
N LEU A 88 -12.43 -18.61 0.92
CA LEU A 88 -12.87 -17.22 0.72
C LEU A 88 -11.72 -16.18 0.72
N GLY A 89 -10.69 -16.38 1.54
CA GLY A 89 -9.52 -15.49 1.53
C GLY A 89 -8.75 -15.57 0.21
N ARG A 90 -8.62 -16.77 -0.37
CA ARG A 90 -8.04 -16.97 -1.70
C ARG A 90 -8.89 -16.29 -2.76
N ASP A 91 -10.20 -16.55 -2.75
CA ASP A 91 -11.13 -16.02 -3.76
C ASP A 91 -11.11 -14.49 -3.75
N LEU A 92 -11.04 -13.84 -2.57
CA LEU A 92 -10.90 -12.39 -2.44
C LEU A 92 -9.60 -11.86 -3.07
N ILE A 93 -8.47 -12.52 -2.80
CA ILE A 93 -7.17 -12.12 -3.39
C ILE A 93 -7.19 -12.32 -4.91
N GLU A 94 -7.63 -13.48 -5.42
CA GLU A 94 -7.66 -13.79 -6.84
C GLU A 94 -8.60 -12.82 -7.61
N GLN A 95 -9.73 -12.46 -7.01
CA GLN A 95 -10.63 -11.46 -7.58
C GLN A 95 -10.00 -10.07 -7.58
N ALA A 96 -9.35 -9.65 -6.49
CA ALA A 96 -8.65 -8.38 -6.42
C ALA A 96 -7.51 -8.30 -7.45
N GLU A 97 -6.72 -9.36 -7.60
CA GLU A 97 -5.67 -9.45 -8.63
C GLU A 97 -6.23 -9.37 -10.04
N THR A 98 -7.37 -9.99 -10.30
CA THR A 98 -8.04 -9.92 -11.60
C THR A 98 -8.46 -8.49 -11.95
N ILE A 99 -9.04 -7.78 -10.97
CA ILE A 99 -9.41 -6.37 -11.13
C ILE A 99 -8.16 -5.52 -11.30
N ALA A 100 -7.13 -5.74 -10.49
CA ALA A 100 -5.88 -5.00 -10.57
C ALA A 100 -5.20 -5.13 -11.94
N ARG A 101 -5.18 -6.34 -12.54
CA ARG A 101 -4.69 -6.56 -13.92
C ARG A 101 -5.51 -5.79 -14.95
N ALA A 102 -6.83 -5.82 -14.84
CA ALA A 102 -7.73 -5.07 -15.74
C ALA A 102 -7.53 -3.55 -15.63
N GLU A 103 -7.11 -3.06 -14.46
CA GLU A 103 -6.78 -1.68 -14.17
C GLU A 103 -5.31 -1.30 -14.50
N GLY A 104 -4.54 -2.22 -15.09
CA GLY A 104 -3.17 -2.00 -15.52
C GLY A 104 -2.09 -2.21 -14.46
N CYS A 105 -2.42 -2.81 -13.31
CA CYS A 105 -1.42 -3.14 -12.30
C CYS A 105 -0.53 -4.29 -12.78
N ARG A 106 0.77 -4.12 -12.61
CA ARG A 106 1.81 -5.08 -12.99
C ARG A 106 2.25 -5.96 -11.83
N GLY A 107 1.98 -5.52 -10.61
CA GLY A 107 2.32 -6.23 -9.39
C GLY A 107 1.35 -5.97 -8.26
N ALA A 108 1.40 -6.85 -7.27
CA ALA A 108 0.70 -6.70 -6.00
C ALA A 108 1.68 -6.90 -4.85
N TRP A 109 1.45 -6.19 -3.76
CA TRP A 109 2.20 -6.41 -2.53
C TRP A 109 1.28 -6.34 -1.31
N VAL A 110 1.72 -6.96 -0.24
CA VAL A 110 1.03 -7.04 1.04
C VAL A 110 2.04 -7.07 2.16
N ASP A 111 1.67 -6.59 3.31
CA ASP A 111 2.39 -6.87 4.54
C ASP A 111 1.51 -7.59 5.56
N THR A 112 2.13 -8.46 6.32
CA THR A 112 1.47 -9.25 7.36
C THR A 112 2.43 -9.52 8.50
N TYR A 113 1.92 -9.97 9.63
CA TYR A 113 2.76 -10.31 10.77
C TYR A 113 3.03 -11.81 10.84
N SER A 114 4.18 -12.19 11.43
CA SER A 114 4.59 -13.58 11.61
C SER A 114 3.54 -14.43 12.32
N PHE A 115 2.79 -13.83 13.27
CA PHE A 115 1.70 -14.49 13.98
C PHE A 115 0.38 -14.55 13.22
N GLN A 116 0.25 -13.88 12.07
CA GLN A 116 -0.95 -13.93 11.23
C GLN A 116 -0.86 -15.07 10.23
N SER A 117 -0.52 -14.83 8.99
CA SER A 117 -0.52 -15.90 7.99
C SER A 117 0.40 -15.60 6.80
N PRO A 118 1.74 -15.44 6.98
CA PRO A 118 2.63 -15.24 5.84
C PRO A 118 2.53 -16.39 4.82
N GLY A 119 2.48 -17.64 5.30
CA GLY A 119 2.37 -18.82 4.45
C GLY A 119 1.05 -18.93 3.65
N PHE A 120 0.02 -18.17 3.99
CA PHE A 120 -1.19 -18.05 3.16
C PHE A 120 -0.87 -17.34 1.85
N TYR A 121 -0.17 -16.21 1.92
CA TYR A 121 0.21 -15.43 0.74
C TYR A 121 1.25 -16.14 -0.11
N GLU A 122 2.21 -16.85 0.52
CA GLU A 122 3.20 -17.65 -0.21
C GLU A 122 2.54 -18.75 -1.07
N LYS A 123 1.50 -19.40 -0.57
CA LYS A 123 0.70 -20.37 -1.35
C LYS A 123 -0.05 -19.75 -2.53
N LEU A 124 -0.26 -18.43 -2.51
CA LEU A 124 -0.87 -17.67 -3.61
C LEU A 124 0.17 -17.08 -4.58
N GLY A 125 1.47 -17.40 -4.38
CA GLY A 125 2.56 -16.98 -5.24
C GLY A 125 3.22 -15.67 -4.85
N TYR A 126 2.88 -15.09 -3.70
CA TYR A 126 3.60 -13.95 -3.14
C TYR A 126 4.95 -14.41 -2.59
N ARG A 127 5.98 -13.62 -2.79
CA ARG A 127 7.35 -13.90 -2.31
C ARG A 127 7.76 -12.85 -1.28
N PRO A 128 8.32 -13.26 -0.13
CA PRO A 128 8.84 -12.30 0.85
C PRO A 128 9.95 -11.44 0.24
N PHE A 129 9.96 -10.15 0.55
CA PHE A 129 11.00 -9.22 0.09
C PHE A 129 11.56 -8.32 1.19
N GLY A 130 11.02 -8.36 2.34
CA GLY A 130 11.51 -7.63 3.48
C GLY A 130 10.91 -8.12 4.77
N ARG A 131 11.63 -7.89 5.86
CA ARG A 131 11.18 -8.20 7.21
C ARG A 131 11.60 -7.10 8.16
N LEU A 132 10.70 -6.68 9.04
CA LEU A 132 10.99 -5.81 10.18
C LEU A 132 10.93 -6.65 11.45
N PRO A 133 12.06 -6.91 12.10
CA PRO A 133 12.08 -7.61 13.37
C PRO A 133 11.54 -6.72 14.50
N PHE A 134 11.11 -7.34 15.61
CA PHE A 134 10.58 -6.63 16.78
C PHE A 134 9.35 -5.78 16.47
N TYR A 135 8.43 -6.28 15.63
CA TYR A 135 7.25 -5.56 15.20
C TYR A 135 6.01 -6.45 15.11
N PRO A 136 5.20 -6.54 16.22
CA PRO A 136 5.42 -6.06 17.57
C PRO A 136 6.24 -7.05 18.43
N GLY A 137 6.89 -6.55 19.46
CA GLY A 137 7.59 -7.38 20.45
C GLY A 137 8.65 -8.29 19.83
N THR A 138 8.49 -9.60 19.93
CA THR A 138 9.38 -10.62 19.34
C THR A 138 8.97 -11.05 17.93
N GLU A 139 7.85 -10.56 17.44
CA GLU A 139 7.31 -10.91 16.14
C GLU A 139 7.98 -10.11 15.00
N GLU A 140 7.66 -10.47 13.77
CA GLU A 140 8.14 -9.77 12.57
C GLU A 140 6.97 -9.28 11.73
N ARG A 141 7.15 -8.14 11.06
CA ARG A 141 6.32 -7.73 9.94
C ARG A 141 6.98 -8.16 8.65
N VAL A 142 6.29 -8.95 7.86
CA VAL A 142 6.79 -9.56 6.63
C VAL A 142 6.12 -8.85 5.45
N PHE A 143 6.94 -8.42 4.51
CA PHE A 143 6.49 -7.79 3.26
C PHE A 143 6.62 -8.80 2.13
N LEU A 144 5.55 -9.00 1.36
CA LEU A 144 5.50 -9.96 0.27
C LEU A 144 5.00 -9.28 -1.00
N ALA A 145 5.51 -9.71 -2.15
CA ALA A 145 5.09 -9.20 -3.45
C ALA A 145 4.85 -10.34 -4.44
N LYS A 146 3.99 -10.07 -5.42
CA LYS A 146 3.65 -10.99 -6.52
C LYS A 146 3.58 -10.21 -7.82
N PRO A 147 4.30 -10.63 -8.88
CA PRO A 147 4.09 -10.10 -10.22
C PRO A 147 2.71 -10.51 -10.74
N LEU A 148 2.05 -9.64 -11.47
CA LEU A 148 0.73 -9.88 -12.05
C LEU A 148 0.77 -10.07 -13.57
N ASP A 149 1.92 -9.82 -14.22
CA ASP A 149 2.18 -10.08 -15.63
C ASP A 149 3.54 -10.73 -15.85
N GLU A 150 3.77 -11.29 -17.05
CA GLU A 150 5.00 -12.00 -17.41
C GLU A 150 6.24 -11.10 -17.43
N GLU A 151 6.09 -9.83 -17.83
CA GLU A 151 7.20 -8.89 -17.85
C GLU A 151 7.63 -8.50 -16.44
N ALA A 152 6.68 -8.26 -15.54
CA ALA A 152 6.96 -8.03 -14.13
C ALA A 152 7.63 -9.25 -13.49
N GLU A 153 7.17 -10.48 -13.79
CA GLU A 153 7.82 -11.72 -13.34
C GLU A 153 9.29 -11.78 -13.80
N ARG A 154 9.53 -11.50 -15.08
CA ARG A 154 10.90 -11.48 -15.64
C ARG A 154 11.78 -10.45 -14.95
N ILE A 155 11.30 -9.21 -14.80
CA ILE A 155 12.06 -8.13 -14.18
C ILE A 155 12.35 -8.42 -12.71
N MET A 156 11.38 -8.92 -11.95
CA MET A 156 11.55 -9.28 -10.55
C MET A 156 12.55 -10.42 -10.37
N THR A 157 12.59 -11.38 -11.32
CA THR A 157 13.55 -12.48 -11.31
C THR A 157 14.96 -12.02 -11.69
N GLU A 158 15.11 -11.25 -12.78
CA GLU A 158 16.42 -10.79 -13.29
C GLU A 158 17.13 -9.81 -12.36
N ARG A 159 16.41 -8.93 -11.69
CA ARG A 159 16.99 -7.95 -10.75
C ARG A 159 17.40 -8.60 -9.43
N GLY A 160 17.25 -9.95 -9.34
CA GLY A 160 17.52 -10.63 -8.10
C GLY A 160 16.79 -9.91 -6.99
N THR A 161 15.47 -9.68 -7.22
CA THR A 161 14.62 -9.45 -6.09
C THR A 161 14.67 -10.77 -5.32
N ALA A 162 15.91 -11.12 -4.96
CA ALA A 162 16.25 -11.89 -3.80
C ALA A 162 15.74 -11.04 -2.66
N LEU A 163 14.49 -11.15 -2.57
CA LEU A 163 13.76 -10.72 -1.45
C LEU A 163 13.97 -11.78 -0.41
#